data_6290f9f6b08257ba17788df30f174984
#
_entry.id   6290f9f6b08257ba17788df30f174984
#
_cell.length_a   1.000
_cell.length_b   1.000
_cell.length_c   1.000
_cell.angle_alpha   90.00
_cell.angle_beta   90.00
_cell.angle_gamma   90.00
#
_symmetry.space_group_name_H-M   'P 1'
#
loop_
_entity.id
_entity.type
_entity.pdbx_description
1 polymer ?
#
loop_
_entity_poly.entity_id
_entity_poly.type
_entity_poly.pdbx_seq_one_letter_code
_entity_poly.pdbx_strand_id
1 'polypeptide(L)'
;VVMLVRVAEKPVERRAGFIGLPRWDKKGECSTDWVREDDWISVDPRVVKSRSADVLRLTSVSHLRVFRKRDGSSDGWLPGAVFLPEMATDEFGIEDPRITKIDQTYWITYVAVSQQGAATALASSDDMVTFKRHGLIFCPENKDVVLFPQQVEGQYVALHRPNPNSRFSPPQIWIARSPDLLHWGGHQCLHRGQSSWEADRVGGGTPPILIDEGWLHLYHGSRRDEREGHVGEYSVGALLLDRDNPARVLARSAQPIMQPMTEFERNGFVACVVFPTAMIEHDCLLNVYYGAADTSTGVVRFAKQDILDALC
;
A
#
# COMPACT_ATOMS: atom_id res chain seq x y z
N VAL A 1 2.43 -19.89 5.52
CA VAL A 1 2.23 -18.44 5.31
C VAL A 1 2.84 -18.03 3.98
N VAL A 2 2.14 -17.13 3.26
CA VAL A 2 2.61 -16.54 1.98
C VAL A 2 2.68 -15.04 2.15
N MET A 3 3.74 -14.43 1.65
CA MET A 3 3.95 -12.99 1.65
C MET A 3 4.29 -12.53 0.22
N LEU A 4 3.70 -11.44 -0.21
CA LEU A 4 4.02 -10.78 -1.47
C LEU A 4 4.77 -9.48 -1.15
N VAL A 5 6.03 -9.43 -1.54
CA VAL A 5 6.96 -8.35 -1.17
C VAL A 5 7.24 -7.48 -2.39
N ARG A 6 7.19 -6.17 -2.22
CA ARG A 6 7.69 -5.20 -3.19
C ARG A 6 9.22 -5.25 -3.22
N VAL A 7 9.78 -5.39 -4.41
CA VAL A 7 11.22 -5.35 -4.67
C VAL A 7 11.49 -4.16 -5.59
N ALA A 8 12.28 -3.21 -5.11
CA ALA A 8 12.61 -2.02 -5.87
C ALA A 8 13.94 -2.21 -6.62
N GLU A 9 13.90 -1.94 -7.94
CA GLU A 9 15.05 -1.95 -8.83
C GLU A 9 15.51 -0.53 -9.10
N LYS A 10 16.81 -0.31 -9.05
CA LYS A 10 17.42 0.99 -9.40
C LYS A 10 18.73 0.78 -10.17
N PRO A 11 19.13 1.74 -11.00
CA PRO A 11 20.39 1.64 -11.75
C PRO A 11 21.58 1.50 -10.80
N VAL A 12 22.43 0.53 -11.06
CA VAL A 12 23.72 0.33 -10.35
C VAL A 12 24.79 1.22 -10.96
N GLU A 13 24.76 1.39 -12.29
CA GLU A 13 25.68 2.26 -13.02
C GLU A 13 25.47 3.72 -12.62
N ARG A 14 26.57 4.48 -12.58
CA ARG A 14 26.54 5.94 -12.39
C ARG A 14 27.26 6.61 -13.55
N ARG A 15 26.68 7.69 -14.08
CA ARG A 15 27.26 8.51 -15.16
C ARG A 15 27.34 9.95 -14.69
N ALA A 16 28.53 10.56 -14.77
CA ALA A 16 28.74 11.94 -14.36
C ALA A 16 27.82 12.89 -15.15
N GLY A 17 27.05 13.75 -14.44
CA GLY A 17 26.12 14.70 -15.04
C GLY A 17 24.81 14.08 -15.55
N PHE A 18 24.53 12.82 -15.23
CA PHE A 18 23.29 12.13 -15.62
C PHE A 18 22.60 11.45 -14.44
N ILE A 19 21.29 11.43 -14.49
CA ILE A 19 20.42 10.61 -13.62
C ILE A 19 19.95 9.41 -14.43
N GLY A 20 20.10 8.20 -13.87
CA GLY A 20 19.52 6.99 -14.43
C GLY A 20 18.07 6.83 -13.93
N LEU A 21 17.10 6.85 -14.84
CA LEU A 21 15.68 6.69 -14.55
C LEU A 21 15.21 5.33 -15.09
N PRO A 22 14.96 4.35 -14.20
CA PRO A 22 14.57 3.02 -14.65
C PRO A 22 13.12 3.01 -15.13
N ARG A 23 12.79 2.04 -15.99
CA ARG A 23 11.43 1.71 -16.40
C ARG A 23 11.34 0.26 -16.84
N TRP A 24 10.15 -0.32 -16.75
CA TRP A 24 9.83 -1.62 -17.30
C TRP A 24 9.31 -1.48 -18.74
N ASP A 25 9.66 -2.43 -19.59
CA ASP A 25 9.03 -2.57 -20.90
C ASP A 25 7.90 -3.60 -20.87
N LYS A 26 7.19 -3.74 -21.99
CA LYS A 26 6.06 -4.70 -22.12
C LYS A 26 6.50 -6.18 -22.10
N LYS A 27 7.81 -6.46 -22.10
CA LYS A 27 8.37 -7.81 -22.03
C LYS A 27 8.80 -8.17 -20.60
N GLY A 28 8.62 -7.24 -19.65
CA GLY A 28 9.11 -7.41 -18.28
C GLY A 28 10.62 -7.25 -18.16
N GLU A 29 11.26 -6.50 -19.08
CA GLU A 29 12.68 -6.14 -19.00
C GLU A 29 12.82 -4.74 -18.40
N CYS A 30 13.71 -4.60 -17.42
CA CYS A 30 14.04 -3.31 -16.82
C CYS A 30 15.13 -2.62 -17.61
N SER A 31 14.86 -1.41 -18.09
CA SER A 31 15.79 -0.54 -18.80
C SER A 31 16.01 0.78 -18.07
N THR A 32 17.10 1.49 -18.39
CA THR A 32 17.42 2.77 -17.75
C THR A 32 17.53 3.87 -18.80
N ASP A 33 16.70 4.91 -18.66
CA ASP A 33 16.84 6.15 -19.43
C ASP A 33 17.85 7.05 -18.73
N TRP A 34 18.92 7.44 -19.46
CA TRP A 34 19.93 8.36 -18.94
C TRP A 34 19.58 9.79 -19.35
N VAL A 35 19.24 10.63 -18.37
CA VAL A 35 18.82 12.02 -18.56
C VAL A 35 19.84 12.96 -17.93
N ARG A 36 20.00 14.19 -18.47
CA ARG A 36 20.93 15.17 -17.90
C ARG A 36 20.42 15.62 -16.53
N GLU A 37 21.28 15.64 -15.53
CA GLU A 37 20.94 16.01 -14.17
C GLU A 37 20.41 17.46 -14.10
N ASP A 38 20.98 18.38 -14.86
CA ASP A 38 20.56 19.78 -14.90
C ASP A 38 19.11 20.00 -15.37
N ASP A 39 18.53 19.04 -16.11
CA ASP A 39 17.17 19.14 -16.65
C ASP A 39 16.10 18.65 -15.66
N TRP A 40 16.52 18.20 -14.48
CA TRP A 40 15.60 17.59 -13.47
C TRP A 40 15.79 18.19 -12.09
N ILE A 41 14.74 18.11 -11.26
CA ILE A 41 14.71 18.53 -9.86
C ILE A 41 14.33 17.33 -9.02
N SER A 42 15.08 17.04 -7.97
CA SER A 42 14.67 16.05 -6.95
C SER A 42 13.50 16.63 -6.15
N VAL A 43 12.37 15.91 -6.13
CA VAL A 43 11.20 16.26 -5.32
C VAL A 43 11.33 15.61 -3.94
N ASP A 44 11.65 14.33 -3.92
CA ASP A 44 12.02 13.53 -2.76
C ASP A 44 12.94 12.38 -3.23
N PRO A 45 13.41 11.48 -2.35
CA PRO A 45 14.30 10.38 -2.74
C PRO A 45 13.74 9.46 -3.84
N ARG A 46 12.41 9.42 -4.02
CA ARG A 46 11.71 8.53 -4.95
C ARG A 46 11.43 9.18 -6.28
N VAL A 47 11.30 10.52 -6.33
CA VAL A 47 10.68 11.23 -7.45
C VAL A 47 11.55 12.38 -7.92
N VAL A 48 11.75 12.46 -9.24
CA VAL A 48 12.32 13.61 -9.91
C VAL A 48 11.31 14.24 -10.86
N LYS A 49 11.35 15.57 -11.01
CA LYS A 49 10.49 16.35 -11.90
C LYS A 49 11.32 17.02 -13.00
N SER A 50 10.86 16.95 -14.24
CA SER A 50 11.47 17.68 -15.35
C SER A 50 11.33 19.21 -15.16
N ARG A 51 12.38 19.98 -15.52
CA ARG A 51 12.35 21.44 -15.52
C ARG A 51 11.61 22.01 -16.71
N SER A 52 11.59 21.29 -17.83
CA SER A 52 11.04 21.75 -19.11
C SER A 52 9.63 21.22 -19.41
N ALA A 53 9.20 20.18 -18.72
CA ALA A 53 7.91 19.54 -18.91
C ALA A 53 7.26 19.21 -17.57
N ASP A 54 5.95 19.10 -17.55
CA ASP A 54 5.22 18.66 -16.32
C ASP A 54 5.21 17.14 -16.23
N VAL A 55 6.41 16.55 -16.12
CA VAL A 55 6.64 15.11 -16.09
C VAL A 55 7.38 14.74 -14.82
N LEU A 56 6.85 13.74 -14.12
CA LEU A 56 7.48 13.08 -12.98
C LEU A 56 8.06 11.73 -13.42
N ARG A 57 9.20 11.36 -12.86
CA ARG A 57 9.80 10.03 -13.02
C ARG A 57 10.25 9.51 -11.66
N LEU A 58 10.19 8.19 -11.51
CA LEU A 58 10.71 7.50 -10.33
C LEU A 58 12.21 7.22 -10.45
N THR A 59 12.91 7.29 -9.33
CA THR A 59 14.34 6.93 -9.21
C THR A 59 14.57 5.43 -9.06
N SER A 60 13.48 4.68 -8.78
CA SER A 60 13.43 3.22 -8.72
C SER A 60 12.10 2.75 -9.29
N VAL A 61 12.06 1.52 -9.82
CA VAL A 61 10.84 0.86 -10.25
C VAL A 61 10.70 -0.47 -9.54
N SER A 62 9.48 -0.89 -9.29
CA SER A 62 9.24 -2.06 -8.44
C SER A 62 8.56 -3.19 -9.20
N HIS A 63 8.81 -4.41 -8.73
CA HIS A 63 8.03 -5.60 -9.02
C HIS A 63 7.65 -6.29 -7.71
N LEU A 64 6.80 -7.33 -7.78
CA LEU A 64 6.40 -8.08 -6.60
C LEU A 64 7.00 -9.49 -6.63
N ARG A 65 7.41 -9.98 -5.46
CA ARG A 65 7.95 -11.31 -5.31
C ARG A 65 7.27 -12.06 -4.18
N VAL A 66 6.86 -13.29 -4.46
CA VAL A 66 6.29 -14.20 -3.47
C VAL A 66 7.38 -14.76 -2.58
N PHE A 67 7.12 -14.78 -1.28
CA PHE A 67 7.91 -15.53 -0.30
C PHE A 67 6.99 -16.48 0.46
N ARG A 68 7.51 -17.66 0.78
CA ARG A 68 6.77 -18.70 1.50
C ARG A 68 7.53 -19.11 2.76
N LYS A 69 6.78 -19.33 3.83
CA LYS A 69 7.29 -19.92 5.07
C LYS A 69 6.34 -21.03 5.49
N ARG A 70 6.89 -22.21 5.87
CA ARG A 70 6.10 -23.28 6.49
C ARG A 70 5.73 -22.87 7.91
N ASP A 71 4.50 -23.18 8.32
CA ASP A 71 4.07 -22.94 9.68
C ASP A 71 4.91 -23.76 10.65
N GLY A 72 5.31 -23.15 11.76
CA GLY A 72 6.16 -23.78 12.78
C GLY A 72 7.63 -24.02 12.36
N SER A 73 8.02 -23.66 11.13
CA SER A 73 9.42 -23.82 10.70
C SER A 73 10.30 -22.70 11.24
N SER A 74 11.50 -23.08 11.72
CA SER A 74 12.60 -22.16 12.01
C SER A 74 13.29 -21.66 10.73
N ASP A 75 13.02 -22.31 9.59
CA ASP A 75 13.59 -21.93 8.31
C ASP A 75 13.11 -20.51 7.92
N GLY A 76 14.00 -19.80 7.23
CA GLY A 76 13.70 -18.47 6.73
C GLY A 76 12.61 -18.46 5.66
N TRP A 77 12.28 -17.28 5.17
CA TRP A 77 11.39 -17.09 4.03
C TRP A 77 12.05 -17.57 2.74
N LEU A 78 11.39 -18.48 2.01
CA LEU A 78 11.87 -19.02 0.74
C LEU A 78 11.28 -18.18 -0.42
N PRO A 79 12.14 -17.69 -1.35
CA PRO A 79 11.66 -16.94 -2.52
C PRO A 79 10.88 -17.85 -3.47
N GLY A 80 9.81 -17.30 -4.05
CA GLY A 80 8.94 -17.97 -5.01
C GLY A 80 8.76 -17.18 -6.29
N ALA A 81 7.56 -17.25 -6.87
CA ALA A 81 7.20 -16.60 -8.11
C ALA A 81 7.42 -15.07 -8.08
N VAL A 82 7.70 -14.52 -9.24
CA VAL A 82 7.83 -13.07 -9.48
C VAL A 82 6.61 -12.59 -10.26
N PHE A 83 6.03 -11.48 -9.85
CA PHE A 83 4.96 -10.80 -10.54
C PHE A 83 5.52 -9.48 -11.09
N LEU A 84 5.82 -9.46 -12.39
CA LEU A 84 6.48 -8.35 -13.09
C LEU A 84 5.47 -7.36 -13.65
N PRO A 85 5.82 -6.08 -13.83
CA PRO A 85 5.07 -5.16 -14.68
C PRO A 85 5.01 -5.65 -16.12
N GLU A 86 3.83 -5.61 -16.76
CA GLU A 86 3.62 -6.08 -18.13
C GLU A 86 2.67 -5.18 -18.94
N MET A 87 2.03 -4.23 -18.25
CA MET A 87 1.04 -3.35 -18.86
C MET A 87 1.61 -1.96 -19.09
N ALA A 88 1.04 -1.20 -20.03
CA ALA A 88 1.42 0.21 -20.21
C ALA A 88 1.12 1.07 -18.98
N THR A 89 0.19 0.62 -18.14
CA THR A 89 -0.21 1.30 -16.91
C THR A 89 0.72 1.04 -15.73
N ASP A 90 1.73 0.18 -15.88
CA ASP A 90 2.68 -0.19 -14.83
C ASP A 90 4.15 -0.06 -15.27
N GLU A 91 4.43 0.77 -16.29
CA GLU A 91 5.79 0.97 -16.83
C GLU A 91 6.81 1.51 -15.82
N PHE A 92 6.35 2.22 -14.77
CA PHE A 92 7.20 2.70 -13.67
C PHE A 92 7.13 1.79 -12.44
N GLY A 93 6.54 0.60 -12.59
CA GLY A 93 6.50 -0.43 -11.57
C GLY A 93 5.12 -0.68 -10.98
N ILE A 94 5.09 -1.73 -10.18
CA ILE A 94 3.94 -2.14 -9.38
C ILE A 94 4.33 -2.15 -7.91
N GLU A 95 3.45 -1.62 -7.06
CA GLU A 95 3.77 -1.29 -5.67
C GLU A 95 2.66 -1.73 -4.72
N ASP A 96 3.00 -1.79 -3.44
CA ASP A 96 2.10 -1.83 -2.29
C ASP A 96 0.98 -2.87 -2.39
N PRO A 97 1.31 -4.15 -2.58
CA PRO A 97 0.30 -5.19 -2.75
C PRO A 97 -0.49 -5.41 -1.46
N ARG A 98 -1.79 -5.72 -1.62
CA ARG A 98 -2.65 -6.23 -0.55
C ARG A 98 -3.28 -7.53 -1.00
N ILE A 99 -3.15 -8.58 -0.19
CA ILE A 99 -3.72 -9.89 -0.48
C ILE A 99 -4.97 -10.06 0.39
N THR A 100 -6.08 -10.34 -0.26
CA THR A 100 -7.34 -10.74 0.41
C THR A 100 -7.78 -12.09 -0.13
N LYS A 101 -7.92 -13.07 0.74
CA LYS A 101 -8.46 -14.36 0.33
C LYS A 101 -9.99 -14.30 0.39
N ILE A 102 -10.64 -14.47 -0.77
CA ILE A 102 -12.10 -14.60 -0.88
C ILE A 102 -12.37 -15.98 -1.43
N ASP A 103 -13.09 -16.79 -0.69
CA ASP A 103 -13.30 -18.23 -0.98
C ASP A 103 -11.95 -18.96 -1.12
N GLN A 104 -11.66 -19.54 -2.28
CA GLN A 104 -10.40 -20.24 -2.54
C GLN A 104 -9.36 -19.41 -3.30
N THR A 105 -9.74 -18.21 -3.74
CA THR A 105 -8.90 -17.35 -4.59
C THR A 105 -8.25 -16.24 -3.77
N TYR A 106 -6.96 -16.01 -3.99
CA TYR A 106 -6.23 -14.85 -3.50
C TYR A 106 -6.42 -13.70 -4.48
N TRP A 107 -7.09 -12.64 -4.03
CA TRP A 107 -7.24 -11.39 -4.75
C TRP A 107 -6.17 -10.41 -4.31
N ILE A 108 -5.50 -9.81 -5.26
CA ILE A 108 -4.33 -8.95 -5.02
C ILE A 108 -4.63 -7.59 -5.62
N THR A 109 -4.86 -6.60 -4.77
CA THR A 109 -4.83 -5.20 -5.19
C THR A 109 -3.39 -4.70 -5.14
N TYR A 110 -2.99 -3.92 -6.13
CA TYR A 110 -1.66 -3.32 -6.18
C TYR A 110 -1.70 -1.97 -6.90
N VAL A 111 -0.73 -1.11 -6.60
CA VAL A 111 -0.58 0.17 -7.28
C VAL A 111 0.19 -0.05 -8.58
N ALA A 112 -0.41 0.30 -9.70
CA ALA A 112 0.22 0.36 -11.02
C ALA A 112 0.65 1.80 -11.28
N VAL A 113 1.93 2.04 -11.53
CA VAL A 113 2.49 3.39 -11.71
C VAL A 113 2.96 3.59 -13.14
N SER A 114 2.51 4.67 -13.76
CA SER A 114 2.86 5.04 -15.14
C SER A 114 2.90 6.55 -15.32
N GLN A 115 3.11 7.02 -16.55
CA GLN A 115 2.96 8.43 -16.91
C GLN A 115 1.54 8.98 -16.65
N GLN A 116 0.54 8.11 -16.54
CA GLN A 116 -0.85 8.48 -16.26
C GLN A 116 -1.11 8.68 -14.76
N GLY A 117 -0.11 8.43 -13.91
CA GLY A 117 -0.20 8.50 -12.45
C GLY A 117 -0.27 7.12 -11.79
N ALA A 118 -0.63 7.12 -10.52
CA ALA A 118 -0.76 5.92 -9.71
C ALA A 118 -2.23 5.45 -9.71
N ALA A 119 -2.47 4.27 -10.23
CA ALA A 119 -3.80 3.65 -10.28
C ALA A 119 -3.81 2.34 -9.48
N THR A 120 -4.98 1.89 -9.05
CA THR A 120 -5.08 0.56 -8.45
C THR A 120 -5.51 -0.48 -9.46
N ALA A 121 -4.71 -1.51 -9.60
CA ALA A 121 -5.00 -2.68 -10.41
C ALA A 121 -5.35 -3.90 -9.55
N LEU A 122 -5.98 -4.89 -10.18
CA LEU A 122 -6.38 -6.14 -9.56
C LEU A 122 -5.74 -7.33 -10.29
N ALA A 123 -5.26 -8.28 -9.51
CA ALA A 123 -4.90 -9.61 -9.97
C ALA A 123 -5.53 -10.69 -9.07
N SER A 124 -5.60 -11.91 -9.57
CA SER A 124 -6.01 -13.08 -8.78
C SER A 124 -5.07 -14.25 -8.98
N SER A 125 -5.02 -15.14 -7.99
CA SER A 125 -4.23 -16.36 -8.02
C SER A 125 -4.83 -17.39 -7.07
N ASP A 126 -4.84 -18.65 -7.46
CA ASP A 126 -5.29 -19.75 -6.60
C ASP A 126 -4.11 -20.44 -5.89
N ASP A 127 -2.89 -20.23 -6.38
CA ASP A 127 -1.68 -20.94 -5.93
C ASP A 127 -0.52 -19.98 -5.50
N MET A 128 -0.66 -18.67 -5.75
CA MET A 128 0.40 -17.67 -5.57
C MET A 128 1.68 -18.01 -6.36
N VAL A 129 1.51 -18.65 -7.53
CA VAL A 129 2.55 -18.96 -8.52
C VAL A 129 2.16 -18.41 -9.88
N THR A 130 0.92 -18.67 -10.28
CA THR A 130 0.29 -18.19 -11.51
C THR A 130 -0.65 -17.04 -11.17
N PHE A 131 -0.58 -15.94 -11.93
CA PHE A 131 -1.38 -14.75 -11.69
C PHE A 131 -2.22 -14.40 -12.90
N LYS A 132 -3.51 -14.13 -12.68
CA LYS A 132 -4.41 -13.58 -13.68
C LYS A 132 -4.61 -12.09 -13.42
N ARG A 133 -4.23 -11.23 -14.38
CA ARG A 133 -4.44 -9.79 -14.31
C ARG A 133 -5.85 -9.43 -14.74
N HIS A 134 -6.48 -8.52 -14.03
CA HIS A 134 -7.83 -8.02 -14.33
C HIS A 134 -7.82 -6.56 -14.82
N GLY A 135 -6.65 -5.89 -14.77
CA GLY A 135 -6.50 -4.48 -15.14
C GLY A 135 -6.81 -3.51 -14.01
N LEU A 136 -6.99 -2.26 -14.37
CA LEU A 136 -7.29 -1.19 -13.41
C LEU A 136 -8.71 -1.31 -12.89
N ILE A 137 -8.88 -1.20 -11.58
CA ILE A 137 -10.17 -1.17 -10.90
C ILE A 137 -10.49 0.21 -10.31
N PHE A 138 -9.47 1.03 -10.06
CA PHE A 138 -9.61 2.46 -9.71
C PHE A 138 -8.62 3.26 -10.55
N CYS A 139 -9.15 4.26 -11.25
CA CYS A 139 -8.35 5.16 -12.09
C CYS A 139 -7.40 6.03 -11.26
N PRO A 140 -6.34 6.61 -11.87
CA PRO A 140 -5.47 7.59 -11.23
C PRO A 140 -6.24 8.83 -10.74
N GLU A 141 -5.84 9.47 -9.66
CA GLU A 141 -4.89 9.02 -8.65
C GLU A 141 -5.63 8.24 -7.56
N ASN A 142 -5.32 6.97 -7.38
CA ASN A 142 -5.94 6.13 -6.36
C ASN A 142 -4.98 5.06 -5.85
N LYS A 143 -4.91 4.89 -4.53
CA LYS A 143 -3.97 3.99 -3.84
C LYS A 143 -4.63 3.30 -2.65
N ASP A 144 -3.86 2.44 -1.99
CA ASP A 144 -4.15 1.82 -0.68
C ASP A 144 -5.48 1.08 -0.65
N VAL A 145 -5.81 0.43 -1.76
CA VAL A 145 -7.05 -0.33 -1.85
C VAL A 145 -6.92 -1.64 -1.11
N VAL A 146 -7.85 -1.88 -0.18
CA VAL A 146 -8.00 -3.14 0.54
C VAL A 146 -9.40 -3.69 0.31
N LEU A 147 -9.50 -4.99 0.07
CA LEU A 147 -10.77 -5.69 -0.12
C LEU A 147 -11.22 -6.30 1.20
N PHE A 148 -12.54 -6.36 1.41
CA PHE A 148 -13.12 -7.17 2.47
C PHE A 148 -13.07 -8.66 2.07
N PRO A 149 -12.82 -9.59 3.01
CA PRO A 149 -12.63 -11.00 2.69
C PRO A 149 -13.94 -11.75 2.37
N GLN A 150 -15.06 -11.08 2.45
CA GLN A 150 -16.39 -11.59 2.09
C GLN A 150 -17.31 -10.48 1.63
N GLN A 151 -18.39 -10.84 0.97
CA GLN A 151 -19.45 -9.90 0.61
C GLN A 151 -20.20 -9.42 1.84
N VAL A 152 -20.66 -8.17 1.79
CA VAL A 152 -21.59 -7.57 2.75
C VAL A 152 -22.84 -7.17 1.98
N GLU A 153 -24.01 -7.66 2.40
CA GLU A 153 -25.30 -7.46 1.71
C GLU A 153 -25.24 -7.86 0.22
N GLY A 154 -24.52 -8.93 -0.10
CA GLY A 154 -24.39 -9.45 -1.46
C GLY A 154 -23.49 -8.65 -2.38
N GLN A 155 -22.70 -7.71 -1.86
CA GLN A 155 -21.74 -6.93 -2.62
C GLN A 155 -20.32 -7.06 -2.04
N TYR A 156 -19.32 -7.04 -2.90
CA TYR A 156 -17.94 -6.86 -2.50
C TYR A 156 -17.72 -5.43 -2.03
N VAL A 157 -16.86 -5.27 -1.04
CA VAL A 157 -16.56 -3.98 -0.41
C VAL A 157 -15.06 -3.72 -0.49
N ALA A 158 -14.69 -2.48 -0.76
CA ALA A 158 -13.30 -2.03 -0.73
C ALA A 158 -13.18 -0.71 0.03
N LEU A 159 -12.07 -0.56 0.75
CA LEU A 159 -11.58 0.76 1.15
C LEU A 159 -10.54 1.22 0.13
N HIS A 160 -10.55 2.49 -0.22
CA HIS A 160 -9.63 3.06 -1.18
C HIS A 160 -9.29 4.51 -0.82
N ARG A 161 -8.23 5.04 -1.42
CA ARG A 161 -7.80 6.41 -1.19
C ARG A 161 -7.60 7.15 -2.51
N PRO A 162 -8.57 7.99 -2.92
CA PRO A 162 -8.31 9.01 -3.92
C PRO A 162 -7.20 9.94 -3.44
N ASN A 163 -6.28 10.30 -4.33
CA ASN A 163 -5.13 11.14 -4.01
C ASN A 163 -5.18 12.44 -4.84
N PRO A 164 -6.11 13.35 -4.52
CA PRO A 164 -6.36 14.53 -5.35
C PRO A 164 -5.17 15.49 -5.32
N ASN A 165 -4.85 16.06 -6.48
CA ASN A 165 -3.86 17.15 -6.59
C ASN A 165 -4.41 18.50 -6.07
N SER A 166 -5.73 18.60 -5.88
CA SER A 166 -6.36 19.81 -5.35
C SER A 166 -6.17 19.91 -3.84
N ARG A 167 -6.06 21.14 -3.33
CA ARG A 167 -5.89 21.41 -1.90
C ARG A 167 -7.21 21.57 -1.13
N PHE A 168 -8.33 21.14 -1.67
CA PHE A 168 -9.62 21.22 -0.96
C PHE A 168 -9.66 20.35 0.30
N SER A 169 -9.01 19.20 0.28
CA SER A 169 -8.88 18.32 1.44
C SER A 169 -7.67 17.41 1.30
N PRO A 170 -7.06 16.97 2.44
CA PRO A 170 -6.06 15.92 2.40
C PRO A 170 -6.66 14.59 1.88
N PRO A 171 -5.82 13.66 1.40
CA PRO A 171 -6.24 12.31 1.03
C PRO A 171 -6.90 11.58 2.21
N GLN A 172 -8.02 10.93 1.95
CA GLN A 172 -8.91 10.32 2.93
C GLN A 172 -9.25 8.88 2.55
N ILE A 173 -9.69 8.08 3.52
CA ILE A 173 -10.21 6.73 3.26
C ILE A 173 -11.66 6.84 2.80
N TRP A 174 -11.93 6.21 1.67
CA TRP A 174 -13.25 6.06 1.09
C TRP A 174 -13.65 4.60 1.06
N ILE A 175 -14.94 4.34 1.05
CA ILE A 175 -15.52 3.00 0.86
C ILE A 175 -16.25 2.96 -0.48
N ALA A 176 -16.17 1.79 -1.16
CA ALA A 176 -16.86 1.53 -2.41
C ALA A 176 -17.43 0.12 -2.42
N ARG A 177 -18.43 -0.13 -3.26
CA ARG A 177 -19.11 -1.43 -3.43
C ARG A 177 -19.01 -1.90 -4.88
N SER A 178 -18.98 -3.21 -5.08
CA SER A 178 -18.89 -3.84 -6.40
C SER A 178 -19.72 -5.13 -6.45
N PRO A 179 -20.39 -5.43 -7.56
CA PRO A 179 -21.05 -6.72 -7.75
C PRO A 179 -20.06 -7.85 -8.13
N ASP A 180 -18.86 -7.52 -8.65
CA ASP A 180 -17.99 -8.45 -9.36
C ASP A 180 -16.48 -8.23 -9.14
N LEU A 181 -16.06 -7.36 -8.21
CA LEU A 181 -14.68 -6.92 -7.94
C LEU A 181 -14.04 -6.05 -9.04
N LEU A 182 -14.71 -5.85 -10.16
CA LEU A 182 -14.18 -5.09 -11.31
C LEU A 182 -14.84 -3.72 -11.44
N HIS A 183 -16.15 -3.64 -11.20
CA HIS A 183 -16.94 -2.42 -11.36
C HIS A 183 -17.28 -1.84 -9.98
N TRP A 184 -16.67 -0.74 -9.63
CA TRP A 184 -16.79 -0.12 -8.30
C TRP A 184 -17.65 1.15 -8.36
N GLY A 185 -18.55 1.29 -7.37
CA GLY A 185 -19.46 2.43 -7.24
C GLY A 185 -19.87 2.68 -5.80
N GLY A 186 -20.85 3.56 -5.60
CA GLY A 186 -21.35 3.88 -4.25
C GLY A 186 -20.29 4.51 -3.34
N HIS A 187 -19.37 5.28 -3.92
CA HIS A 187 -18.24 5.87 -3.20
C HIS A 187 -18.70 6.84 -2.11
N GLN A 188 -18.21 6.61 -0.88
CA GLN A 188 -18.48 7.47 0.27
C GLN A 188 -17.18 7.70 1.05
N CYS A 189 -16.97 8.92 1.55
CA CYS A 189 -15.88 9.18 2.47
C CYS A 189 -16.17 8.50 3.81
N LEU A 190 -15.27 7.59 4.20
CA LEU A 190 -15.39 6.80 5.42
C LEU A 190 -14.66 7.45 6.60
N HIS A 191 -13.40 7.80 6.40
CA HIS A 191 -12.56 8.35 7.47
C HIS A 191 -11.67 9.47 6.97
N ARG A 192 -11.62 10.55 7.74
CA ARG A 192 -10.73 11.70 7.57
C ARG A 192 -9.78 11.78 8.75
N GLY A 193 -8.55 12.20 8.51
CA GLY A 193 -7.63 12.49 9.60
C GLY A 193 -8.21 13.54 10.55
N GLN A 194 -8.27 13.22 11.84
CA GLN A 194 -8.87 14.08 12.88
C GLN A 194 -7.85 14.51 13.93
N SER A 195 -6.72 13.81 14.00
CA SER A 195 -5.64 14.05 14.96
C SER A 195 -4.39 14.57 14.25
N SER A 196 -3.51 15.24 14.98
CA SER A 196 -2.29 15.83 14.41
C SER A 196 -1.36 14.81 13.73
N TRP A 197 -1.32 13.57 14.21
CA TRP A 197 -0.49 12.50 13.67
C TRP A 197 -0.97 11.95 12.32
N GLU A 198 -2.22 12.23 11.94
CA GLU A 198 -2.87 11.77 10.71
C GLU A 198 -3.40 12.92 9.83
N ALA A 199 -2.99 14.16 10.13
CA ALA A 199 -3.58 15.36 9.53
C ALA A 199 -3.19 15.57 8.06
N ASP A 200 -2.04 15.03 7.61
CA ASP A 200 -1.60 15.18 6.22
C ASP A 200 -2.35 14.25 5.28
N ARG A 201 -2.53 13.00 5.67
CA ARG A 201 -3.32 11.99 4.94
C ARG A 201 -3.64 10.76 5.78
N VAL A 202 -4.68 10.05 5.38
CA VAL A 202 -5.01 8.72 5.88
C VAL A 202 -5.27 7.78 4.69
N GLY A 203 -4.91 6.51 4.81
CA GLY A 203 -5.10 5.52 3.75
C GLY A 203 -5.20 4.10 4.30
N GLY A 204 -5.80 3.20 3.51
CA GLY A 204 -5.97 1.80 3.89
C GLY A 204 -4.63 1.12 4.18
N GLY A 205 -4.62 0.31 5.21
CA GLY A 205 -3.46 -0.48 5.62
C GLY A 205 -3.67 -1.96 5.36
N THR A 206 -4.32 -2.66 6.29
CA THR A 206 -4.58 -4.09 6.19
C THR A 206 -5.96 -4.38 5.58
N PRO A 207 -6.16 -5.46 4.84
CA PRO A 207 -7.52 -5.97 4.63
C PRO A 207 -8.25 -6.09 5.97
N PRO A 208 -9.53 -5.67 6.08
CA PRO A 208 -10.28 -5.79 7.33
C PRO A 208 -10.48 -7.25 7.71
N ILE A 209 -10.49 -7.53 9.01
CA ILE A 209 -10.90 -8.83 9.56
C ILE A 209 -12.22 -8.68 10.30
N LEU A 210 -13.08 -9.70 10.19
CA LEU A 210 -14.33 -9.74 10.93
C LEU A 210 -14.09 -10.34 12.32
N ILE A 211 -14.41 -9.55 13.33
CA ILE A 211 -14.39 -9.95 14.75
C ILE A 211 -15.79 -9.85 15.35
N ASP A 212 -15.98 -10.20 16.61
CA ASP A 212 -17.30 -10.18 17.24
C ASP A 212 -17.90 -8.77 17.28
N GLU A 213 -17.08 -7.74 17.44
CA GLU A 213 -17.48 -6.34 17.53
C GLU A 213 -17.76 -5.68 16.16
N GLY A 214 -17.30 -6.26 15.04
CA GLY A 214 -17.43 -5.70 13.69
C GLY A 214 -16.21 -5.94 12.82
N TRP A 215 -15.97 -5.06 11.84
CA TRP A 215 -14.79 -5.12 10.97
C TRP A 215 -13.64 -4.32 11.56
N LEU A 216 -12.59 -5.00 11.99
CA LEU A 216 -11.36 -4.36 12.45
C LEU A 216 -10.43 -4.09 11.25
N HIS A 217 -10.06 -2.83 11.08
CA HIS A 217 -9.16 -2.36 10.02
C HIS A 217 -8.03 -1.54 10.60
N LEU A 218 -6.79 -1.88 10.28
CA LEU A 218 -5.65 -1.03 10.58
C LEU A 218 -5.32 -0.17 9.36
N TYR A 219 -5.17 1.13 9.59
CA TYR A 219 -4.89 2.12 8.57
C TYR A 219 -3.59 2.89 8.88
N HIS A 220 -3.03 3.56 7.90
CA HIS A 220 -1.94 4.50 8.15
C HIS A 220 -2.46 5.93 8.14
N GLY A 221 -1.91 6.73 9.04
CA GLY A 221 -2.00 8.16 9.03
C GLY A 221 -0.61 8.78 8.86
N SER A 222 -0.51 9.97 8.30
CA SER A 222 0.75 10.68 8.25
C SER A 222 0.65 12.11 8.78
N ARG A 223 1.74 12.51 9.41
CA ARG A 223 2.02 13.90 9.81
C ARG A 223 3.06 14.47 8.88
N ARG A 224 2.75 15.60 8.25
CA ARG A 224 3.67 16.27 7.34
C ARG A 224 4.96 16.69 8.07
N ASP A 225 6.07 16.50 7.39
CA ASP A 225 7.34 17.13 7.74
C ASP A 225 7.48 18.41 6.91
N GLU A 226 7.79 19.53 7.55
CA GLU A 226 7.98 20.82 6.87
C GLU A 226 9.37 20.92 6.22
N ARG A 227 10.29 20.01 6.55
CA ARG A 227 11.63 19.97 5.96
C ARG A 227 11.53 19.56 4.50
N GLU A 228 12.22 20.27 3.62
CA GLU A 228 12.29 19.98 2.20
C GLU A 228 12.86 18.56 1.96
N GLY A 229 12.25 17.81 1.05
CA GLY A 229 12.66 16.45 0.72
C GLY A 229 12.23 15.36 1.72
N HIS A 230 11.50 15.72 2.78
CA HIS A 230 10.96 14.76 3.75
C HIS A 230 9.50 14.43 3.45
N VAL A 231 9.15 13.16 3.56
CA VAL A 231 7.78 12.65 3.30
C VAL A 231 6.86 12.82 4.51
N GLY A 232 7.44 12.95 5.70
CA GLY A 232 6.73 13.00 6.97
C GLY A 232 6.78 11.68 7.73
N GLU A 233 6.14 11.65 8.90
CA GLU A 233 6.07 10.47 9.75
C GLU A 233 4.77 9.71 9.50
N TYR A 234 4.88 8.41 9.26
CA TYR A 234 3.74 7.51 9.09
C TYR A 234 3.55 6.65 10.33
N SER A 235 2.33 6.61 10.82
CA SER A 235 1.92 5.86 12.01
C SER A 235 0.68 5.02 11.69
N VAL A 236 0.37 4.06 12.55
CA VAL A 236 -0.76 3.14 12.39
C VAL A 236 -1.88 3.49 13.36
N GLY A 237 -3.10 3.59 12.86
CA GLY A 237 -4.33 3.66 13.64
C GLY A 237 -5.25 2.47 13.39
N ALA A 238 -6.32 2.39 14.16
CA ALA A 238 -7.34 1.36 14.04
C ALA A 238 -8.73 1.97 13.87
N LEU A 239 -9.54 1.34 13.02
CA LEU A 239 -10.97 1.58 12.85
C LEU A 239 -11.75 0.30 13.15
N LEU A 240 -12.85 0.44 13.85
CA LEU A 240 -13.89 -0.57 13.96
C LEU A 240 -15.10 -0.12 13.15
N LEU A 241 -15.49 -0.93 12.16
CA LEU A 241 -16.62 -0.63 11.29
C LEU A 241 -17.78 -1.57 11.62
N ASP A 242 -19.00 -1.09 11.38
CA ASP A 242 -20.21 -1.87 11.61
C ASP A 242 -20.21 -3.14 10.71
N ARG A 243 -20.63 -4.26 11.30
CA ARG A 243 -20.64 -5.57 10.64
C ARG A 243 -21.49 -5.59 9.37
N ASP A 244 -22.70 -5.05 9.47
CA ASP A 244 -23.69 -5.11 8.39
C ASP A 244 -23.62 -3.88 7.46
N ASN A 245 -23.19 -2.76 8.00
CA ASN A 245 -22.96 -1.54 7.23
C ASN A 245 -21.55 -0.96 7.46
N PRO A 246 -20.52 -1.48 6.79
CA PRO A 246 -19.13 -1.04 7.01
C PRO A 246 -18.85 0.41 6.58
N ALA A 247 -19.82 1.12 5.99
CA ALA A 247 -19.73 2.57 5.82
C ALA A 247 -19.91 3.35 7.13
N ARG A 248 -20.31 2.67 8.22
CA ARG A 248 -20.45 3.24 9.55
C ARG A 248 -19.25 2.91 10.41
N VAL A 249 -18.49 3.93 10.80
CA VAL A 249 -17.42 3.80 11.80
C VAL A 249 -18.04 3.74 13.19
N LEU A 250 -17.78 2.67 13.94
CA LEU A 250 -18.26 2.48 15.31
C LEU A 250 -17.28 3.09 16.31
N ALA A 251 -15.98 2.89 16.10
CA ALA A 251 -14.92 3.42 16.96
C ALA A 251 -13.62 3.59 16.17
N ARG A 252 -12.72 4.42 16.68
CA ARG A 252 -11.38 4.64 16.12
C ARG A 252 -10.36 4.86 17.22
N SER A 253 -9.09 4.60 16.95
CA SER A 253 -8.02 4.98 17.87
C SER A 253 -7.77 6.50 17.81
N ALA A 254 -7.76 7.17 18.97
CA ALA A 254 -7.47 8.61 19.06
C ALA A 254 -5.96 8.90 18.91
N GLN A 255 -5.14 7.94 19.38
CA GLN A 255 -3.68 7.97 19.25
C GLN A 255 -3.24 6.83 18.31
N PRO A 256 -2.06 6.94 17.70
CA PRO A 256 -1.53 5.83 16.91
C PRO A 256 -1.28 4.62 17.83
N ILE A 257 -1.66 3.44 17.35
CA ILE A 257 -1.36 2.16 18.01
C ILE A 257 0.08 1.69 17.73
N MET A 258 0.71 2.25 16.71
CA MET A 258 2.10 1.97 16.36
C MET A 258 2.73 3.20 15.68
N GLN A 259 3.98 3.50 16.05
CA GLN A 259 4.79 4.59 15.50
C GLN A 259 6.21 4.09 15.19
N PRO A 260 6.99 4.78 14.34
CA PRO A 260 8.39 4.44 14.12
C PRO A 260 9.22 4.61 15.40
N MET A 261 9.68 3.49 15.97
CA MET A 261 10.45 3.47 17.22
C MET A 261 11.85 2.90 17.05
N THR A 262 12.00 1.89 16.21
CA THR A 262 13.25 1.17 16.02
C THR A 262 14.12 1.82 14.94
N GLU A 263 15.41 1.46 14.93
CA GLU A 263 16.39 2.00 13.97
C GLU A 263 15.95 1.76 12.52
N PHE A 264 15.51 0.54 12.19
CA PHE A 264 15.10 0.18 10.82
C PHE A 264 13.76 0.78 10.38
N GLU A 265 12.96 1.34 11.31
CA GLU A 265 11.73 2.09 11.02
C GLU A 265 12.01 3.59 10.83
N ARG A 266 13.05 4.10 11.50
CA ARG A 266 13.44 5.52 11.45
C ARG A 266 14.41 5.84 10.32
N ASN A 267 15.21 4.84 9.90
CA ASN A 267 16.26 5.03 8.91
C ASN A 267 16.09 4.04 7.74
N GLY A 268 15.99 4.57 6.53
CA GLY A 268 15.81 3.80 5.31
C GLY A 268 15.64 4.69 4.09
N PHE A 269 15.06 4.15 3.03
CA PHE A 269 14.83 4.90 1.79
C PHE A 269 13.83 6.05 1.99
N VAL A 270 12.77 5.80 2.77
CA VAL A 270 11.88 6.84 3.31
C VAL A 270 11.86 6.73 4.82
N ALA A 271 12.49 7.65 5.51
CA ALA A 271 12.65 7.63 6.95
C ALA A 271 11.32 7.80 7.70
N CYS A 272 11.25 7.28 8.94
CA CYS A 272 10.13 7.44 9.86
C CYS A 272 8.80 6.90 9.31
N VAL A 273 8.80 5.68 8.77
CA VAL A 273 7.61 5.03 8.19
C VAL A 273 7.35 3.67 8.82
N VAL A 274 6.14 3.47 9.35
CA VAL A 274 5.52 2.18 9.60
C VAL A 274 4.21 2.11 8.80
N PHE A 275 4.14 1.16 7.85
CA PHE A 275 3.07 1.09 6.86
C PHE A 275 2.42 -0.30 6.89
N PRO A 276 1.26 -0.46 7.59
CA PRO A 276 0.63 -1.76 7.77
C PRO A 276 0.11 -2.28 6.43
N THR A 277 0.30 -3.57 6.16
CA THR A 277 -0.07 -4.18 4.87
C THR A 277 -0.92 -5.43 4.99
N ALA A 278 -0.74 -6.18 6.08
CA ALA A 278 -1.54 -7.37 6.35
C ALA A 278 -1.70 -7.58 7.86
N MET A 279 -2.80 -8.18 8.24
CA MET A 279 -3.11 -8.60 9.61
C MET A 279 -3.64 -10.03 9.58
N ILE A 280 -3.02 -10.91 10.35
CA ILE A 280 -3.39 -12.34 10.42
C ILE A 280 -3.59 -12.70 11.89
N GLU A 281 -4.79 -13.16 12.22
CA GLU A 281 -5.10 -13.66 13.56
C GLU A 281 -4.57 -15.08 13.75
N HIS A 282 -3.89 -15.32 14.84
CA HIS A 282 -3.42 -16.63 15.28
C HIS A 282 -3.39 -16.66 16.82
N ASP A 283 -4.11 -17.58 17.44
CA ASP A 283 -4.16 -17.78 18.89
C ASP A 283 -4.43 -16.48 19.69
N CYS A 284 -5.50 -15.75 19.32
CA CYS A 284 -5.91 -14.47 19.92
C CYS A 284 -4.85 -13.34 19.78
N LEU A 285 -3.80 -13.56 19.02
CA LEU A 285 -2.80 -12.55 18.66
C LEU A 285 -2.99 -12.12 17.20
N LEU A 286 -2.80 -10.85 16.96
CA LEU A 286 -2.80 -10.27 15.61
C LEU A 286 -1.36 -10.06 15.17
N ASN A 287 -0.91 -10.85 14.19
CA ASN A 287 0.36 -10.63 13.53
C ASN A 287 0.16 -9.57 12.44
N VAL A 288 0.70 -8.37 12.65
CA VAL A 288 0.63 -7.25 11.71
C VAL A 288 1.94 -7.16 10.96
N TYR A 289 1.87 -7.37 9.65
CA TYR A 289 2.99 -7.20 8.74
C TYR A 289 2.98 -5.78 8.20
N TYR A 290 4.14 -5.13 8.14
CA TYR A 290 4.26 -3.74 7.74
C TYR A 290 5.57 -3.46 7.01
N GLY A 291 5.54 -2.46 6.12
CA GLY A 291 6.72 -1.85 5.56
C GLY A 291 7.36 -0.90 6.56
N ALA A 292 8.68 -0.97 6.71
CA ALA A 292 9.48 -0.11 7.57
C ALA A 292 10.46 0.69 6.73
N ALA A 293 10.37 2.03 6.82
CA ALA A 293 11.23 3.01 6.15
C ALA A 293 11.47 2.73 4.65
N ASP A 294 10.47 2.15 3.93
CA ASP A 294 10.54 1.73 2.51
C ASP A 294 11.77 0.83 2.19
N THR A 295 12.28 0.11 3.18
CA THR A 295 13.50 -0.71 3.03
C THR A 295 13.32 -2.13 3.52
N SER A 296 12.52 -2.33 4.56
CA SER A 296 12.36 -3.62 5.22
C SER A 296 10.89 -3.97 5.43
N THR A 297 10.62 -5.27 5.62
CA THR A 297 9.32 -5.76 6.08
C THR A 297 9.45 -6.22 7.52
N GLY A 298 8.65 -5.62 8.40
CA GLY A 298 8.55 -5.96 9.81
C GLY A 298 7.31 -6.79 10.12
N VAL A 299 7.29 -7.42 11.29
CA VAL A 299 6.11 -8.02 11.88
C VAL A 299 6.05 -7.65 13.36
N VAL A 300 4.89 -7.19 13.80
CA VAL A 300 4.59 -6.94 15.21
C VAL A 300 3.38 -7.76 15.63
N ARG A 301 3.33 -8.16 16.90
CA ARG A 301 2.21 -8.90 17.47
C ARG A 301 1.48 -8.02 18.46
N PHE A 302 0.16 -7.96 18.31
CA PHE A 302 -0.73 -7.32 19.27
C PHE A 302 -1.65 -8.38 19.89
N ALA A 303 -1.96 -8.26 21.19
CA ALA A 303 -3.16 -8.87 21.68
C ALA A 303 -4.36 -8.14 21.03
N LYS A 304 -5.36 -8.89 20.58
CA LYS A 304 -6.55 -8.27 19.96
C LYS A 304 -7.21 -7.28 20.93
N GLN A 305 -7.23 -7.59 22.21
CA GLN A 305 -7.80 -6.74 23.25
C GLN A 305 -7.08 -5.39 23.36
N ASP A 306 -5.75 -5.36 23.25
CA ASP A 306 -4.98 -4.10 23.31
C ASP A 306 -5.39 -3.11 22.20
N ILE A 307 -5.71 -3.63 21.00
CA ILE A 307 -6.21 -2.79 19.91
C ILE A 307 -7.64 -2.32 20.21
N LEU A 308 -8.50 -3.21 20.70
CA LEU A 308 -9.88 -2.86 21.07
C LEU A 308 -9.92 -1.81 22.19
N ASP A 309 -9.07 -1.92 23.20
CA ASP A 309 -8.96 -0.96 24.30
C ASP A 309 -8.44 0.42 23.84
N ALA A 310 -7.73 0.48 22.71
CA ALA A 310 -7.28 1.74 22.09
C ALA A 310 -8.38 2.44 21.27
N LEU A 311 -9.52 1.77 21.02
CA LEU A 311 -10.65 2.34 20.29
C LEU A 311 -11.57 3.14 21.23
N CYS A 312 -12.06 4.28 20.79
CA CYS A 312 -12.96 5.17 21.52
C CYS A 312 -14.05 5.75 20.61
#